data_d69500ca75fd5c82dd56f4cc8716d7c7
#
_entry.id   d69500ca75fd5c82dd56f4cc8716d7c7
#
_cell.length_a   1.000
_cell.length_b   1.000
_cell.length_c   1.000
_cell.angle_alpha   90.00
_cell.angle_beta   90.00
_cell.angle_gamma   90.00
#
_symmetry.space_group_name_H-M   'P 1'
#
loop_
_entity.id
_entity.type
_entity.pdbx_description
1 polymer ?
#
loop_
_entity_poly.entity_id
_entity_poly.type
_entity_poly.pdbx_seq_one_letter_code
_entity_poly.pdbx_strand_id
1 'polypeptide(L)'
;MIVPRYYENLSVLHENTMPARAYYIPASKRMDNLVEHREESDRMQLLNGTWKFQYFTSIYNIKDSFFEKNYDTENFDEIQVPSVWQMAGYDTHQYTNIRYPFPFDPPYVPPVSYTHLRA
;
A
#
# COMPACT_ATOMS: atom_id res chain seq x y z
N MET A 1 7.14 -5.46 17.90
CA MET A 1 6.66 -5.32 16.51
C MET A 1 5.21 -4.91 16.57
N ILE A 2 4.88 -3.80 15.95
CA ILE A 2 3.51 -3.23 15.98
C ILE A 2 2.59 -3.81 14.88
N VAL A 3 3.18 -4.47 13.89
CA VAL A 3 2.42 -5.14 12.82
C VAL A 3 2.30 -6.62 13.14
N PRO A 4 1.08 -7.18 13.29
CA PRO A 4 0.88 -8.60 13.49
C PRO A 4 1.39 -9.41 12.30
N ARG A 5 1.90 -10.61 12.54
CA ARG A 5 2.42 -11.49 11.47
C ARG A 5 1.30 -12.25 10.74
N TYR A 6 0.25 -11.57 10.35
CA TYR A 6 -0.85 -12.19 9.59
C TYR A 6 -0.37 -12.76 8.24
N TYR A 7 0.63 -12.14 7.64
CA TYR A 7 1.25 -12.57 6.38
C TYR A 7 1.99 -13.93 6.47
N GLU A 8 2.27 -14.43 7.67
CA GLU A 8 2.85 -15.76 7.92
C GLU A 8 1.83 -16.76 8.47
N ASN A 9 0.56 -16.38 8.57
CA ASN A 9 -0.49 -17.22 9.13
C ASN A 9 -1.53 -17.60 8.07
N LEU A 10 -1.45 -18.82 7.57
CA LEU A 10 -2.35 -19.35 6.53
C LEU A 10 -3.83 -19.41 6.95
N SER A 11 -4.13 -19.32 8.24
CA SER A 11 -5.51 -19.27 8.74
C SER A 11 -6.13 -17.88 8.70
N VAL A 12 -5.31 -16.82 8.49
CA VAL A 12 -5.77 -15.44 8.40
C VAL A 12 -5.70 -14.98 6.96
N LEU A 13 -6.76 -15.21 6.21
CA LEU A 13 -6.85 -14.79 4.81
C LEU A 13 -7.38 -13.37 4.66
N HIS A 14 -8.18 -12.92 5.62
CA HIS A 14 -8.83 -11.62 5.59
C HIS A 14 -8.85 -11.00 6.98
N GLU A 15 -8.45 -9.75 7.08
CA GLU A 15 -8.56 -8.94 8.29
C GLU A 15 -9.07 -7.55 7.90
N ASN A 16 -10.19 -7.13 8.49
CA ASN A 16 -10.82 -5.85 8.20
C ASN A 16 -11.14 -5.60 6.72
N THR A 17 -11.41 -6.65 5.96
CA THR A 17 -11.76 -6.57 4.54
C THR A 17 -13.24 -6.81 4.32
N MET A 18 -13.84 -6.08 3.40
CA MET A 18 -15.21 -6.31 2.98
C MET A 18 -15.31 -7.59 2.15
N PRO A 19 -16.49 -8.25 2.09
CA PRO A 19 -16.71 -9.34 1.18
C PRO A 19 -16.39 -8.97 -0.27
N ALA A 20 -15.90 -9.93 -1.03
CA ALA A 20 -15.58 -9.74 -2.43
C ALA A 20 -16.83 -9.30 -3.22
N ARG A 21 -16.68 -8.33 -4.10
CA ARG A 21 -17.75 -7.82 -4.96
C ARG A 21 -17.17 -7.38 -6.32
N ALA A 22 -18.03 -7.30 -7.32
CA ALA A 22 -17.66 -6.76 -8.60
C ALA A 22 -17.26 -5.28 -8.51
N TYR A 23 -16.32 -4.85 -9.34
CA TYR A 23 -15.97 -3.45 -9.44
C TYR A 23 -17.11 -2.65 -10.07
N TYR A 24 -17.39 -1.49 -9.50
CA TYR A 24 -18.32 -0.51 -10.05
C TYR A 24 -17.90 0.90 -9.61
N ILE A 25 -18.34 1.89 -10.32
CA ILE A 25 -18.14 3.29 -9.97
C ILE A 25 -19.46 3.80 -9.38
N PRO A 26 -19.54 4.05 -8.06
CA PRO A 26 -20.75 4.56 -7.44
C PRO A 26 -20.99 6.01 -7.85
N ALA A 27 -22.25 6.41 -7.99
CA ALA A 27 -22.68 7.80 -8.15
C ALA A 27 -24.08 7.98 -7.56
N SER A 28 -24.43 9.16 -7.03
CA SER A 28 -25.76 9.43 -6.48
C SER A 28 -26.82 9.66 -7.55
N LYS A 29 -26.40 9.99 -8.76
CA LYS A 29 -27.26 10.24 -9.92
C LYS A 29 -26.63 9.62 -11.17
N ARG A 30 -27.46 9.44 -12.20
CA ARG A 30 -26.98 8.98 -13.50
C ARG A 30 -25.97 10.00 -14.05
N MET A 31 -24.82 9.48 -14.48
CA MET A 31 -23.76 10.24 -15.14
C MET A 31 -23.42 9.55 -16.46
N ASP A 32 -23.23 10.36 -17.48
CA ASP A 32 -22.72 9.86 -18.77
C ASP A 32 -21.19 9.79 -18.69
N ASN A 33 -20.60 8.81 -19.38
CA ASN A 33 -19.15 8.61 -19.45
C ASN A 33 -18.43 8.42 -18.10
N LEU A 34 -19.13 7.87 -17.10
CA LEU A 34 -18.58 7.69 -15.74
C LEU A 34 -17.29 6.84 -15.70
N VAL A 35 -17.11 5.95 -16.69
CA VAL A 35 -15.89 5.12 -16.77
C VAL A 35 -14.68 5.96 -17.15
N GLU A 36 -14.86 6.94 -18.01
CA GLU A 36 -13.80 7.82 -18.50
C GLU A 36 -13.53 8.98 -17.53
N HIS A 37 -14.60 9.48 -16.88
CA HIS A 37 -14.57 10.63 -15.96
C HIS A 37 -15.03 10.24 -14.55
N ARG A 38 -14.41 9.22 -13.99
CA ARG A 38 -14.76 8.68 -12.66
C ARG A 38 -14.59 9.70 -11.53
N GLU A 39 -13.68 10.64 -11.69
CA GLU A 39 -13.38 11.72 -10.77
C GLU A 39 -14.55 12.72 -10.60
N GLU A 40 -15.47 12.76 -11.54
CA GLU A 40 -16.67 13.59 -11.46
C GLU A 40 -17.76 13.00 -10.55
N SER A 41 -17.59 11.74 -10.10
CA SER A 41 -18.54 11.13 -9.19
C SER A 41 -18.46 11.73 -7.80
N ASP A 42 -19.64 12.08 -7.25
CA ASP A 42 -19.80 12.54 -5.86
C ASP A 42 -19.65 11.42 -4.81
N ARG A 43 -19.45 10.17 -5.25
CA ARG A 43 -19.31 8.99 -4.40
C ARG A 43 -17.95 8.32 -4.54
N MET A 44 -17.03 8.97 -5.19
CA MET A 44 -15.68 8.48 -5.43
C MET A 44 -14.64 9.55 -5.10
N GLN A 45 -13.58 9.15 -4.45
CA GLN A 45 -12.42 10.00 -4.20
C GLN A 45 -11.19 9.33 -4.80
N LEU A 46 -10.48 10.06 -5.65
CA LEU A 46 -9.17 9.65 -6.12
C LEU A 46 -8.12 9.98 -5.05
N LEU A 47 -7.25 9.02 -4.82
CA LEU A 47 -6.13 9.17 -3.89
C LEU A 47 -4.82 9.57 -4.60
N ASN A 48 -4.95 10.11 -5.83
CA ASN A 48 -3.81 10.61 -6.59
C ASN A 48 -3.27 11.90 -5.96
N GLY A 49 -1.97 12.12 -6.08
CA GLY A 49 -1.35 13.35 -5.61
C GLY A 49 -0.06 13.10 -4.85
N THR A 50 0.37 14.10 -4.11
CA THR A 50 1.57 14.03 -3.28
C THR A 50 1.23 13.48 -1.90
N TRP A 51 1.93 12.43 -1.50
CA TRP A 51 1.73 11.78 -0.20
C TRP A 51 3.00 11.84 0.63
N LYS A 52 2.83 11.93 1.95
CA LYS A 52 3.91 11.71 2.90
C LYS A 52 4.31 10.25 2.90
N PHE A 53 5.60 10.00 2.81
CA PHE A 53 6.16 8.68 2.59
C PHE A 53 7.36 8.43 3.49
N GLN A 54 7.42 7.26 4.10
CA GLN A 54 8.60 6.82 4.83
C GLN A 54 8.97 5.39 4.44
N TYR A 55 10.22 5.21 4.07
CA TYR A 55 10.78 3.92 3.69
C TYR A 55 11.48 3.26 4.86
N PHE A 56 11.21 1.98 5.05
CA PHE A 56 11.90 1.14 6.03
C PHE A 56 12.52 -0.07 5.33
N THR A 57 13.78 -0.35 5.64
CA THR A 57 14.49 -1.52 5.09
C THR A 57 13.97 -2.85 5.65
N SER A 58 13.24 -2.81 6.75
CA SER A 58 12.63 -3.99 7.37
C SER A 58 11.42 -3.60 8.21
N ILE A 59 10.41 -4.46 8.24
CA ILE A 59 9.24 -4.34 9.12
C ILE A 59 9.63 -4.26 10.61
N TYR A 60 10.78 -4.83 10.98
CA TYR A 60 11.28 -4.77 12.36
C TYR A 60 11.78 -3.39 12.77
N ASN A 61 12.03 -2.52 11.80
CA ASN A 61 12.43 -1.15 12.03
C ASN A 61 11.26 -0.22 12.33
N ILE A 62 10.04 -0.68 12.09
CA ILE A 62 8.82 0.06 12.41
C ILE A 62 8.53 -0.10 13.90
N LYS A 63 8.74 0.95 14.66
CA LYS A 63 8.57 0.95 16.12
C LYS A 63 7.43 1.84 16.58
N ASP A 64 7.11 2.86 15.80
CA ASP A 64 6.16 3.89 16.16
C ASP A 64 4.76 3.57 15.67
N SER A 65 3.77 4.10 16.36
CA SER A 65 2.35 3.95 16.02
C SER A 65 1.97 4.87 14.86
N PHE A 66 2.59 4.70 13.70
CA PHE A 66 2.42 5.53 12.50
C PHE A 66 0.96 5.66 12.03
N PHE A 67 0.10 4.72 12.44
CA PHE A 67 -1.33 4.69 12.11
C PHE A 67 -2.18 5.61 12.99
N GLU A 68 -1.61 6.20 14.03
CA GLU A 68 -2.33 7.14 14.88
C GLU A 68 -2.62 8.44 14.14
N LYS A 69 -3.82 8.99 14.39
CA LYS A 69 -4.31 10.18 13.70
C LYS A 69 -3.39 11.40 13.85
N ASN A 70 -2.75 11.53 15.01
CA ASN A 70 -1.90 12.67 15.37
C ASN A 70 -0.40 12.35 15.21
N TYR A 71 -0.06 11.31 14.46
CA TYR A 71 1.33 10.96 14.23
C TYR A 71 2.04 12.08 13.45
N ASP A 72 3.20 12.50 13.95
CA ASP A 72 4.01 13.52 13.29
C ASP A 72 4.67 12.97 12.02
N THR A 73 4.42 13.61 10.91
CA THR A 73 4.95 13.27 9.58
C THR A 73 5.83 14.37 8.99
N GLU A 74 6.30 15.33 9.79
CA GLU A 74 7.12 16.45 9.28
C GLU A 74 8.42 15.97 8.61
N ASN A 75 9.00 14.91 9.16
CA ASN A 75 10.24 14.31 8.63
C ASN A 75 10.03 13.25 7.56
N PHE A 76 8.80 13.06 7.08
CA PHE A 76 8.53 12.14 5.99
C PHE A 76 8.89 12.79 4.66
N ASP A 77 9.40 11.98 3.74
CA ASP A 77 9.59 12.37 2.35
C ASP A 77 8.23 12.58 1.66
N GLU A 78 8.27 13.06 0.44
CA GLU A 78 7.09 13.18 -0.41
C GLU A 78 7.24 12.32 -1.66
N ILE A 79 6.16 11.62 -2.00
CA ILE A 79 6.11 10.78 -3.20
C ILE A 79 4.83 11.06 -3.99
N GLN A 80 4.93 11.01 -5.32
CA GLN A 80 3.76 11.10 -6.19
C GLN A 80 3.02 9.77 -6.24
N VAL A 81 1.70 9.80 -6.14
CA VAL A 81 0.81 8.64 -6.25
C VAL A 81 -0.16 8.88 -7.41
N PRO A 82 -0.30 7.94 -8.34
CA PRO A 82 0.38 6.63 -8.41
C PRO A 82 1.83 6.72 -8.87
N SER A 83 2.71 5.97 -8.26
CA SER A 83 4.08 5.78 -8.71
C SER A 83 4.68 4.50 -8.14
N VAL A 84 5.89 4.19 -8.53
CA VAL A 84 6.67 3.07 -8.00
C VAL A 84 7.84 3.65 -7.21
N TRP A 85 7.95 3.33 -5.93
CA TRP A 85 8.95 3.91 -5.04
C TRP A 85 10.39 3.64 -5.48
N GLN A 86 10.65 2.54 -6.20
CA GLN A 86 11.96 2.27 -6.80
C GLN A 86 12.37 3.35 -7.82
N MET A 87 11.41 3.93 -8.54
CA MET A 87 11.66 5.05 -9.46
C MET A 87 11.95 6.36 -8.71
N ALA A 88 11.51 6.46 -7.47
CA ALA A 88 11.81 7.59 -6.59
C ALA A 88 13.13 7.43 -5.81
N GLY A 89 13.89 6.35 -6.06
CA GLY A 89 15.20 6.11 -5.45
C GLY A 89 15.17 5.27 -4.18
N TYR A 90 14.02 4.68 -3.83
CA TYR A 90 13.90 3.78 -2.69
C TYR A 90 13.96 2.34 -3.15
N ASP A 91 14.76 1.52 -2.43
CA ASP A 91 14.98 0.12 -2.78
C ASP A 91 15.65 -0.07 -4.16
N THR A 92 15.73 -1.30 -4.61
CA THR A 92 16.34 -1.67 -5.88
C THR A 92 15.34 -2.40 -6.78
N HIS A 93 15.48 -2.21 -8.08
CA HIS A 93 14.75 -3.01 -9.05
C HIS A 93 15.23 -4.45 -8.99
N GLN A 94 14.32 -5.38 -8.75
CA GLN A 94 14.60 -6.80 -8.78
C GLN A 94 13.92 -7.42 -10.00
N TYR A 95 14.74 -7.94 -10.90
CA TYR A 95 14.25 -8.72 -12.02
C TYR A 95 14.74 -10.16 -11.90
N THR A 96 13.80 -11.08 -11.82
CA THR A 96 14.10 -12.51 -11.75
C THR A 96 13.20 -13.28 -12.71
N ASN A 97 13.78 -13.93 -13.70
CA ASN A 97 13.01 -14.81 -14.58
C ASN A 97 13.35 -16.30 -14.40
N ILE A 98 14.45 -16.63 -13.74
CA ILE A 98 14.93 -18.00 -13.56
C ILE A 98 15.12 -18.39 -12.09
N ARG A 99 15.46 -17.42 -11.24
CA ARG A 99 15.75 -17.67 -9.82
C ARG A 99 14.78 -16.93 -8.92
N TYR A 100 14.31 -17.63 -7.91
CA TYR A 100 13.57 -16.99 -6.82
C TYR A 100 14.50 -15.99 -6.10
N PRO A 101 14.04 -14.76 -5.82
CA PRO A 101 14.90 -13.73 -5.21
C PRO A 101 15.25 -14.02 -3.74
N PHE A 102 14.58 -14.98 -3.11
CA PHE A 102 14.76 -15.37 -1.72
C PHE A 102 14.52 -16.86 -1.53
N PRO A 103 14.96 -17.47 -0.40
CA PRO A 103 14.73 -18.88 -0.09
C PRO A 103 13.24 -19.23 -0.11
N PHE A 104 12.92 -20.39 -0.65
CA PHE A 104 11.56 -20.92 -0.64
C PHE A 104 11.29 -21.62 0.70
N ASP A 105 10.60 -20.95 1.60
CA ASP A 105 10.28 -21.44 2.94
C ASP A 105 8.88 -20.93 3.40
N PRO A 106 7.79 -21.33 2.73
CA PRO A 106 6.46 -20.88 3.09
C PRO A 106 6.01 -21.47 4.45
N PRO A 107 5.27 -20.75 5.30
CA PRO A 107 4.68 -19.44 5.01
C PRO A 107 5.59 -18.24 5.37
N TYR A 108 6.85 -18.50 5.70
CA TYR A 108 7.75 -17.46 6.17
C TYR A 108 8.23 -16.56 5.04
N VAL A 109 8.21 -15.28 5.32
CA VAL A 109 8.66 -14.23 4.40
C VAL A 109 9.93 -13.61 4.97
N PRO A 110 11.02 -13.52 4.19
CA PRO A 110 12.22 -12.84 4.67
C PRO A 110 11.90 -11.37 4.99
N PRO A 111 12.59 -10.77 5.97
CA PRO A 111 12.42 -9.35 6.30
C PRO A 111 12.96 -8.48 5.18
N VAL A 112 12.13 -8.26 4.18
CA VAL A 112 12.40 -7.37 3.05
C VAL A 112 11.92 -5.96 3.35
N SER A 113 12.17 -5.04 2.44
CA SER A 113 11.78 -3.64 2.54
C SER A 113 10.27 -3.46 2.70
N TYR A 114 9.88 -2.56 3.59
CA TYR A 114 8.50 -2.18 3.83
C TYR A 114 8.33 -0.67 3.75
N THR A 115 7.18 -0.25 3.27
CA THR A 115 6.88 1.17 3.07
C THR A 115 5.54 1.54 3.68
N HIS A 116 5.42 2.80 4.11
CA HIS A 116 4.18 3.40 4.55
C HIS A 116 3.89 4.65 3.75
N LEU A 117 2.66 4.75 3.28
CA LEU A 117 2.10 5.92 2.64
C LEU A 117 1.09 6.58 3.57
N ARG A 118 1.16 7.90 3.69
CA ARG A 118 0.20 8.70 4.44
C ARG A 118 -0.16 9.95 3.68
N ALA A 119 -1.47 10.17 3.51
CA ALA A 119 -2.05 11.39 2.96
C ALA A 119 -2.40 12.38 4.07
#